data_362e53fb281ebab27cecca20bf271f94
#
_entry.id   362e53fb281ebab27cecca20bf271f94
#
_cell.length_a   1.000
_cell.length_b   1.000
_cell.length_c   1.000
_cell.angle_alpha   90.00
_cell.angle_beta   90.00
_cell.angle_gamma   90.00
#
_symmetry.space_group_name_H-M   'P 1'
#
loop_
_entity.id
_entity.type
_entity.pdbx_description
1 polymer ?
#
loop_
_entity_poly.entity_id
_entity_poly.type
_entity_poly.pdbx_seq_one_letter_code
_entity_poly.pdbx_strand_id
1 'polypeptide(L)'
;SGGDKLGKTIIFAKNHQHAVFIEERFNKNYPEYSGKFLRVIDNYETKAQDLLEKFTNPFEEEDPQIAVSVDMMDTGVDAPRVVNLVFFKMVKSSSKYWQMIGRGTRLCPDLFAPGEHKKEFVIFDYCQNFEFFEEHPDGITTKNMKPLLQQVFEAKVKVTQLVSDLSEKTDAEKEVRDQYLDDLHLAVQGLDENRFVVRKQLRYV
;
A
#
# COMPACT_ATOMS: atom_id res chain seq x y z
N SER A 1 5.88 -27.26 16.33
CA SER A 1 6.72 -27.84 15.26
C SER A 1 8.07 -28.39 15.77
N GLY A 2 8.37 -28.31 17.07
CA GLY A 2 9.64 -28.77 17.64
C GLY A 2 10.92 -28.12 17.04
N GLY A 3 10.76 -27.13 16.17
CA GLY A 3 11.86 -26.48 15.47
C GLY A 3 12.26 -27.14 14.14
N ASP A 4 11.61 -28.23 13.74
CA ASP A 4 12.03 -29.04 12.58
C ASP A 4 11.53 -28.49 11.24
N LYS A 5 10.53 -27.60 11.25
CA LYS A 5 9.96 -26.99 10.05
C LYS A 5 9.76 -25.50 10.20
N LEU A 6 10.14 -24.75 9.18
CA LEU A 6 9.75 -23.34 9.05
C LEU A 6 8.25 -23.29 8.73
N GLY A 7 7.46 -22.62 9.56
CA GLY A 7 6.04 -22.42 9.26
C GLY A 7 5.84 -21.49 8.06
N LYS A 8 4.64 -21.53 7.45
CA LYS A 8 4.28 -20.66 6.32
C LYS A 8 4.60 -19.21 6.63
N THR A 9 5.30 -18.56 5.72
CA THR A 9 5.85 -17.21 5.90
C THR A 9 5.43 -16.31 4.74
N ILE A 10 4.97 -15.10 5.04
CA ILE A 10 4.78 -14.05 4.04
C ILE A 10 5.88 -13.00 4.22
N ILE A 11 6.60 -12.70 3.13
CA ILE A 11 7.56 -11.60 3.05
C ILE A 11 6.92 -10.49 2.22
N PHE A 12 6.72 -9.32 2.81
CA PHE A 12 6.20 -8.15 2.13
C PHE A 12 7.34 -7.33 1.52
N ALA A 13 7.49 -7.39 0.19
CA ALA A 13 8.50 -6.69 -0.56
C ALA A 13 8.03 -5.32 -1.04
N LYS A 14 8.96 -4.41 -1.31
CA LYS A 14 8.68 -3.04 -1.74
C LYS A 14 8.06 -2.97 -3.14
N ASN A 15 8.59 -3.77 -4.07
CA ASN A 15 8.16 -3.85 -5.46
C ASN A 15 8.58 -5.21 -6.07
N HIS A 16 8.16 -5.48 -7.31
CA HIS A 16 8.47 -6.72 -8.01
C HIS A 16 9.98 -7.01 -8.10
N GLN A 17 10.80 -6.04 -8.47
CA GLN A 17 12.25 -6.22 -8.56
C GLN A 17 12.86 -6.62 -7.21
N HIS A 18 12.38 -6.05 -6.10
CA HIS A 18 12.81 -6.43 -4.77
C HIS A 18 12.37 -7.86 -4.43
N ALA A 19 11.16 -8.25 -4.80
CA ALA A 19 10.66 -9.61 -4.58
C ALA A 19 11.51 -10.64 -5.35
N VAL A 20 11.78 -10.39 -6.62
CA VAL A 20 12.67 -11.24 -7.45
C VAL A 20 14.08 -11.30 -6.86
N PHE A 21 14.63 -10.18 -6.43
CA PHE A 21 15.95 -10.17 -5.77
C PHE A 21 16.00 -11.07 -4.53
N ILE A 22 14.95 -11.05 -3.70
CA ILE A 22 14.85 -11.92 -2.51
C ILE A 22 14.84 -13.39 -2.94
N GLU A 23 14.02 -13.76 -3.92
CA GLU A 23 13.94 -15.14 -4.45
C GLU A 23 15.27 -15.60 -5.04
N GLU A 24 15.94 -14.80 -5.85
CA GLU A 24 17.25 -15.11 -6.42
C GLU A 24 18.31 -15.31 -5.34
N ARG A 25 18.33 -14.47 -4.30
CA ARG A 25 19.27 -14.59 -3.19
C ARG A 25 19.02 -15.85 -2.38
N PHE A 26 17.74 -16.17 -2.13
CA PHE A 26 17.38 -17.42 -1.46
C PHE A 26 17.84 -18.64 -2.29
N ASN A 27 17.49 -18.70 -3.55
CA ASN A 27 17.82 -19.80 -4.44
C ASN A 27 19.34 -20.00 -4.58
N LYS A 28 20.12 -18.91 -4.57
CA LYS A 28 21.58 -18.96 -4.60
C LYS A 28 22.19 -19.53 -3.32
N ASN A 29 21.62 -19.19 -2.16
CA ASN A 29 22.14 -19.61 -0.85
C ASN A 29 21.64 -21.01 -0.45
N TYR A 30 20.49 -21.41 -0.98
CA TYR A 30 19.82 -22.67 -0.66
C TYR A 30 19.39 -23.38 -1.96
N PRO A 31 20.35 -23.86 -2.77
CA PRO A 31 20.06 -24.41 -4.09
C PRO A 31 19.18 -25.67 -4.06
N GLU A 32 19.20 -26.43 -2.96
CA GLU A 32 18.36 -27.61 -2.72
C GLU A 32 16.85 -27.28 -2.63
N TYR A 33 16.52 -26.05 -2.26
CA TYR A 33 15.14 -25.53 -2.15
C TYR A 33 14.73 -24.65 -3.33
N SER A 34 15.63 -24.45 -4.29
CA SER A 34 15.45 -23.53 -5.40
C SER A 34 14.20 -23.80 -6.22
N GLY A 35 13.45 -22.75 -6.51
CA GLY A 35 12.26 -22.75 -7.35
C GLY A 35 11.00 -23.39 -6.75
N LYS A 36 11.06 -23.84 -5.49
CA LYS A 36 9.93 -24.49 -4.80
C LYS A 36 9.60 -23.80 -3.48
N PHE A 37 10.54 -23.81 -2.56
CA PHE A 37 10.32 -23.45 -1.15
C PHE A 37 9.97 -21.98 -0.94
N LEU A 38 10.67 -21.07 -1.65
CA LEU A 38 10.39 -19.64 -1.67
C LEU A 38 9.99 -19.23 -3.08
N ARG A 39 8.83 -18.57 -3.22
CA ARG A 39 8.33 -18.10 -4.51
C ARG A 39 7.79 -16.68 -4.41
N VAL A 40 8.02 -15.91 -5.47
CA VAL A 40 7.32 -14.65 -5.70
C VAL A 40 5.87 -14.94 -6.06
N ILE A 41 4.93 -14.31 -5.35
CA ILE A 41 3.49 -14.36 -5.61
C ILE A 41 3.00 -12.93 -5.76
N ASP A 42 2.98 -12.44 -6.99
CA ASP A 42 2.50 -11.11 -7.34
C ASP A 42 1.81 -11.11 -8.72
N ASN A 43 1.26 -9.98 -9.12
CA ASN A 43 0.50 -9.83 -10.36
C ASN A 43 1.33 -9.99 -11.65
N TYR A 44 2.66 -10.05 -11.55
CA TYR A 44 3.57 -10.22 -12.68
C TYR A 44 3.93 -11.69 -12.94
N GLU A 45 3.67 -12.57 -11.96
CA GLU A 45 3.94 -14.00 -12.08
C GLU A 45 2.79 -14.69 -12.81
N THR A 46 3.09 -15.39 -13.90
CA THR A 46 2.08 -16.09 -14.72
C THR A 46 1.35 -17.22 -13.99
N LYS A 47 1.98 -17.78 -12.97
CA LYS A 47 1.41 -18.86 -12.13
C LYS A 47 1.02 -18.36 -10.73
N ALA A 48 0.86 -17.05 -10.56
CA ALA A 48 0.58 -16.45 -9.25
C ALA A 48 -0.64 -17.08 -8.58
N GLN A 49 -1.71 -17.32 -9.34
CA GLN A 49 -2.95 -17.89 -8.80
C GLN A 49 -2.76 -19.33 -8.32
N ASP A 50 -2.09 -20.19 -9.10
CA ASP A 50 -1.78 -21.58 -8.71
C ASP A 50 -0.87 -21.65 -7.47
N LEU A 51 0.16 -20.79 -7.44
CA LEU A 51 1.05 -20.67 -6.29
C LEU A 51 0.31 -20.15 -5.04
N LEU A 52 -0.61 -19.21 -5.23
CA LEU A 52 -1.42 -18.67 -4.15
C LEU A 52 -2.34 -19.74 -3.56
N GLU A 53 -3.03 -20.51 -4.42
CA GLU A 53 -3.90 -21.61 -4.00
C GLU A 53 -3.14 -22.66 -3.20
N LYS A 54 -1.96 -23.09 -3.65
CA LYS A 54 -1.09 -24.01 -2.90
C LYS A 54 -0.60 -23.42 -1.58
N PHE A 55 -0.21 -22.14 -1.59
CA PHE A 55 0.27 -21.48 -0.39
C PHE A 55 -0.83 -21.34 0.68
N THR A 56 -2.07 -21.09 0.26
CA THR A 56 -3.21 -20.85 1.15
C THR A 56 -3.98 -22.10 1.53
N ASN A 57 -3.64 -23.27 0.97
CA ASN A 57 -4.33 -24.53 1.28
C ASN A 57 -4.37 -24.78 2.80
N PRO A 58 -5.56 -24.85 3.41
CA PRO A 58 -5.68 -25.01 4.86
C PRO A 58 -5.44 -26.45 5.33
N PHE A 59 -5.54 -27.43 4.43
CA PHE A 59 -5.52 -28.85 4.75
C PHE A 59 -4.15 -29.49 4.54
N GLU A 60 -3.43 -29.05 3.52
CA GLU A 60 -2.16 -29.64 3.12
C GLU A 60 -1.04 -28.60 3.18
N GLU A 61 0.13 -29.06 3.60
CA GLU A 61 1.33 -28.23 3.65
C GLU A 61 2.13 -28.43 2.36
N GLU A 62 1.73 -27.70 1.31
CA GLU A 62 2.41 -27.71 0.02
C GLU A 62 3.42 -26.55 -0.10
N ASP A 63 4.41 -26.72 -0.97
CA ASP A 63 5.24 -25.60 -1.39
C ASP A 63 4.45 -24.60 -2.25
N PRO A 64 4.75 -23.30 -2.14
CA PRO A 64 5.87 -22.73 -1.38
C PRO A 64 5.61 -22.58 0.12
N GLN A 65 6.68 -22.69 0.91
CA GLN A 65 6.64 -22.39 2.35
C GLN A 65 6.77 -20.90 2.61
N ILE A 66 7.47 -20.19 1.72
CA ILE A 66 7.66 -18.74 1.82
C ILE A 66 7.07 -18.09 0.57
N ALA A 67 6.13 -17.18 0.76
CA ALA A 67 5.58 -16.32 -0.29
C ALA A 67 6.20 -14.93 -0.18
N VAL A 68 6.83 -14.46 -1.25
CA VAL A 68 7.27 -13.04 -1.36
C VAL A 68 6.23 -12.28 -2.16
N SER A 69 5.55 -11.32 -1.53
CA SER A 69 4.46 -10.57 -2.14
C SER A 69 4.70 -9.08 -2.10
N VAL A 70 4.23 -8.38 -3.12
CA VAL A 70 4.27 -6.91 -3.17
C VAL A 70 2.98 -6.32 -2.63
N ASP A 71 1.84 -6.62 -3.24
CA ASP A 71 0.51 -6.12 -2.87
C ASP A 71 -0.58 -7.22 -2.94
N MET A 72 -0.33 -8.31 -3.66
CA MET A 72 -1.34 -9.34 -3.93
C MET A 72 -1.85 -10.04 -2.66
N MET A 73 -0.99 -10.21 -1.66
CA MET A 73 -1.33 -10.83 -0.39
C MET A 73 -1.66 -9.83 0.73
N ASP A 74 -1.62 -8.52 0.44
CA ASP A 74 -1.95 -7.48 1.43
C ASP A 74 -3.44 -7.55 1.79
N THR A 75 -4.31 -7.87 0.82
CA THR A 75 -5.78 -7.90 0.99
C THR A 75 -6.41 -9.17 0.41
N GLY A 76 -7.54 -9.60 0.99
CA GLY A 76 -8.43 -10.61 0.40
C GLY A 76 -7.96 -12.06 0.44
N VAL A 77 -6.73 -12.35 0.86
CA VAL A 77 -6.17 -13.71 0.90
C VAL A 77 -6.45 -14.35 2.27
N ASP A 78 -6.99 -15.54 2.29
CA ASP A 78 -7.16 -16.35 3.51
C ASP A 78 -6.05 -17.39 3.58
N ALA A 79 -5.10 -17.24 4.50
CA ALA A 79 -3.94 -18.09 4.65
C ALA A 79 -3.77 -18.52 6.13
N PRO A 80 -4.61 -19.41 6.66
CA PRO A 80 -4.64 -19.74 8.09
C PRO A 80 -3.34 -20.35 8.61
N ARG A 81 -2.59 -21.04 7.75
CA ARG A 81 -1.32 -21.71 8.11
C ARG A 81 -0.13 -20.74 8.26
N VAL A 82 -0.30 -19.43 7.95
CA VAL A 82 0.78 -18.44 8.07
C VAL A 82 1.07 -18.16 9.53
N VAL A 83 2.32 -18.35 9.94
CA VAL A 83 2.81 -18.08 11.30
C VAL A 83 3.93 -17.05 11.35
N ASN A 84 4.48 -16.63 10.21
CA ASN A 84 5.51 -15.58 10.15
C ASN A 84 5.13 -14.52 9.13
N LEU A 85 5.27 -13.27 9.52
CA LEU A 85 5.16 -12.10 8.66
C LEU A 85 6.48 -11.34 8.69
N VAL A 86 7.03 -11.04 7.51
CA VAL A 86 8.31 -10.33 7.37
C VAL A 86 8.08 -9.04 6.60
N PHE A 87 8.34 -7.90 7.23
CA PHE A 87 8.22 -6.59 6.61
C PHE A 87 9.58 -6.14 6.06
N PHE A 88 9.74 -6.23 4.74
CA PHE A 88 10.88 -5.67 3.98
C PHE A 88 10.45 -4.43 3.19
N LYS A 89 9.38 -3.78 3.60
CA LYS A 89 8.96 -2.48 3.08
C LYS A 89 8.45 -1.60 4.21
N MET A 90 8.68 -0.28 4.08
CA MET A 90 8.02 0.72 4.91
C MET A 90 6.57 0.83 4.47
N VAL A 91 5.64 0.68 5.41
CA VAL A 91 4.19 0.86 5.21
C VAL A 91 3.79 2.19 5.83
N LYS A 92 3.13 3.06 5.07
CA LYS A 92 2.70 4.38 5.55
C LYS A 92 1.19 4.48 5.77
N SER A 93 0.42 3.57 5.18
CA SER A 93 -1.03 3.50 5.34
C SER A 93 -1.39 2.60 6.51
N SER A 94 -2.05 3.15 7.51
CA SER A 94 -2.54 2.40 8.69
C SER A 94 -3.46 1.25 8.27
N SER A 95 -4.38 1.49 7.34
CA SER A 95 -5.27 0.47 6.81
C SER A 95 -4.50 -0.72 6.18
N LYS A 96 -3.49 -0.45 5.32
CA LYS A 96 -2.64 -1.51 4.75
C LYS A 96 -1.85 -2.25 5.82
N TYR A 97 -1.27 -1.55 6.76
CA TYR A 97 -0.50 -2.13 7.86
C TYR A 97 -1.31 -3.16 8.65
N TRP A 98 -2.51 -2.79 9.08
CA TRP A 98 -3.39 -3.70 9.81
C TRP A 98 -3.92 -4.85 8.96
N GLN A 99 -4.15 -4.63 7.66
CA GLN A 99 -4.51 -5.71 6.73
C GLN A 99 -3.40 -6.74 6.57
N MET A 100 -2.14 -6.30 6.49
CA MET A 100 -0.96 -7.17 6.41
C MET A 100 -0.78 -7.96 7.71
N ILE A 101 -0.87 -7.32 8.88
CA ILE A 101 -0.86 -8.02 10.19
C ILE A 101 -2.01 -9.04 10.27
N GLY A 102 -3.18 -8.68 9.77
CA GLY A 102 -4.35 -9.57 9.71
C GLY A 102 -4.13 -10.89 8.95
N ARG A 103 -3.09 -10.99 8.14
CA ARG A 103 -2.71 -12.29 7.51
C ARG A 103 -2.20 -13.30 8.52
N GLY A 104 -1.57 -12.85 9.60
CA GLY A 104 -1.09 -13.72 10.68
C GLY A 104 -2.16 -14.10 11.71
N THR A 105 -3.24 -13.34 11.83
CA THR A 105 -4.22 -13.54 12.92
C THR A 105 -5.21 -14.70 12.69
N ARG A 106 -5.22 -15.29 11.50
CA ARG A 106 -6.14 -16.39 11.19
C ARG A 106 -5.86 -17.62 12.06
N LEU A 107 -6.90 -18.20 12.64
CA LEU A 107 -6.81 -19.43 13.41
C LEU A 107 -6.56 -20.62 12.48
N CYS A 108 -5.76 -21.57 12.92
CA CYS A 108 -5.52 -22.83 12.21
C CYS A 108 -5.53 -23.95 13.24
N PRO A 109 -6.61 -24.73 13.33
CA PRO A 109 -6.66 -25.92 14.17
C PRO A 109 -5.64 -26.96 13.67
N ASP A 110 -5.06 -27.71 14.60
CA ASP A 110 -4.16 -28.83 14.34
C ASP A 110 -2.99 -28.52 13.39
N LEU A 111 -2.51 -27.24 13.43
CA LEU A 111 -1.46 -26.77 12.53
C LEU A 111 -0.16 -27.56 12.67
N PHE A 112 0.22 -27.90 13.90
CA PHE A 112 1.50 -28.53 14.21
C PHE A 112 1.37 -30.05 14.43
N ALA A 113 0.29 -30.48 15.07
CA ALA A 113 -0.09 -31.86 15.31
C ALA A 113 -1.57 -31.94 15.74
N PRO A 114 -2.22 -33.10 15.73
CA PRO A 114 -3.56 -33.25 16.28
C PRO A 114 -3.64 -32.72 17.72
N GLY A 115 -4.53 -31.76 17.96
CA GLY A 115 -4.68 -31.01 19.23
C GLY A 115 -3.71 -29.84 19.42
N GLU A 116 -2.73 -29.65 18.53
CA GLU A 116 -1.78 -28.54 18.58
C GLU A 116 -2.17 -27.42 17.57
N HIS A 117 -3.02 -26.53 18.03
CA HIS A 117 -3.54 -25.44 17.24
C HIS A 117 -2.55 -24.27 17.14
N LYS A 118 -2.68 -23.46 16.10
CA LYS A 118 -1.98 -22.18 16.01
C LYS A 118 -2.43 -21.25 17.13
N LYS A 119 -1.50 -20.84 18.02
CA LYS A 119 -1.75 -19.95 19.14
C LYS A 119 -1.25 -18.54 18.93
N GLU A 120 -0.22 -18.39 18.09
CA GLU A 120 0.49 -17.13 17.87
C GLU A 120 1.07 -17.08 16.46
N PHE A 121 1.52 -15.92 16.06
CA PHE A 121 2.34 -15.67 14.88
C PHE A 121 3.42 -14.66 15.22
N VAL A 122 4.49 -14.66 14.46
CA VAL A 122 5.65 -13.80 14.68
C VAL A 122 5.75 -12.76 13.57
N ILE A 123 6.09 -11.54 13.93
CA ILE A 123 6.37 -10.46 12.98
C ILE A 123 7.84 -10.10 13.06
N PHE A 124 8.51 -10.11 11.90
CA PHE A 124 9.87 -9.64 11.71
C PHE A 124 9.80 -8.29 10.97
N ASP A 125 10.00 -7.21 11.69
CA ASP A 125 9.96 -5.88 11.11
C ASP A 125 11.39 -5.33 10.91
N TYR A 126 11.84 -5.27 9.65
CA TYR A 126 13.15 -4.75 9.27
C TYR A 126 13.10 -3.29 8.81
N CYS A 127 11.93 -2.67 8.82
CA CYS A 127 11.72 -1.33 8.30
C CYS A 127 11.13 -0.36 9.32
N GLN A 128 11.15 -0.71 10.61
CA GLN A 128 10.68 0.14 11.71
C GLN A 128 9.21 0.58 11.56
N ASN A 129 8.35 -0.32 11.05
CA ASN A 129 6.94 -0.01 10.91
C ASN A 129 6.25 0.11 12.28
N PHE A 130 6.66 -0.68 13.28
CA PHE A 130 6.10 -0.60 14.63
C PHE A 130 6.34 0.79 15.23
N GLU A 131 7.58 1.26 15.20
CA GLU A 131 7.96 2.58 15.70
C GLU A 131 7.24 3.68 14.94
N PHE A 132 7.16 3.55 13.60
CA PHE A 132 6.43 4.51 12.78
C PHE A 132 4.95 4.61 13.16
N PHE A 133 4.25 3.49 13.38
CA PHE A 133 2.83 3.51 13.75
C PHE A 133 2.57 3.78 15.22
N GLU A 134 3.57 3.64 16.09
CA GLU A 134 3.52 4.14 17.47
C GLU A 134 3.50 5.67 17.49
N GLU A 135 4.31 6.34 16.65
CA GLU A 135 4.34 7.79 16.52
C GLU A 135 3.19 8.34 15.65
N HIS A 136 2.74 7.58 14.66
CA HIS A 136 1.73 7.97 13.66
C HIS A 136 0.62 6.91 13.56
N PRO A 137 -0.27 6.78 14.56
CA PRO A 137 -1.29 5.71 14.60
C PRO A 137 -2.22 5.69 13.36
N ASP A 138 -2.55 6.87 12.82
CA ASP A 138 -3.39 7.01 11.64
C ASP A 138 -2.63 6.81 10.31
N GLY A 139 -1.29 6.67 10.39
CA GLY A 139 -0.43 6.64 9.23
C GLY A 139 -0.36 7.98 8.48
N ILE A 140 0.38 7.98 7.38
CA ILE A 140 0.38 9.11 6.45
C ILE A 140 -0.61 8.77 5.33
N THR A 141 -1.80 9.35 5.39
CA THR A 141 -2.77 9.20 4.32
C THR A 141 -2.44 10.19 3.19
N THR A 142 -2.09 9.67 2.04
CA THR A 142 -2.04 10.45 0.79
C THR A 142 -3.43 10.95 0.37
N LYS A 143 -4.49 10.57 1.08
CA LYS A 143 -5.87 10.99 0.82
C LYS A 143 -6.12 12.50 0.98
N ASN A 144 -5.19 13.22 1.61
CA ASN A 144 -5.29 14.67 1.79
C ASN A 144 -4.34 15.48 0.90
N MET A 145 -3.59 14.83 0.01
CA MET A 145 -2.93 15.60 -1.05
C MET A 145 -3.98 15.97 -2.08
N LYS A 146 -4.44 17.24 -2.00
CA LYS A 146 -5.27 17.81 -3.05
C LYS A 146 -4.59 17.60 -4.40
N PRO A 147 -5.32 17.25 -5.46
CA PRO A 147 -4.75 17.14 -6.80
C PRO A 147 -3.91 18.38 -7.13
N LEU A 148 -2.80 18.20 -7.84
CA LEU A 148 -1.90 19.31 -8.18
C LEU A 148 -2.65 20.48 -8.82
N LEU A 149 -3.59 20.20 -9.72
CA LEU A 149 -4.44 21.21 -10.35
C LEU A 149 -5.26 22.00 -9.34
N GLN A 150 -5.80 21.34 -8.32
CA GLN A 150 -6.53 22.01 -7.25
C GLN A 150 -5.60 22.90 -6.40
N GLN A 151 -4.40 22.43 -6.09
CA GLN A 151 -3.41 23.22 -5.34
C GLN A 151 -3.00 24.47 -6.12
N VAL A 152 -2.75 24.32 -7.44
CA VAL A 152 -2.41 25.45 -8.33
C VAL A 152 -3.57 26.44 -8.41
N PHE A 153 -4.81 25.97 -8.57
CA PHE A 153 -6.01 26.81 -8.59
C PHE A 153 -6.15 27.62 -7.30
N GLU A 154 -6.09 26.94 -6.14
CA GLU A 154 -6.18 27.58 -4.82
C GLU A 154 -5.04 28.58 -4.58
N ALA A 155 -3.82 28.26 -5.03
CA ALA A 155 -2.69 29.19 -4.94
C ALA A 155 -2.90 30.43 -5.79
N LYS A 156 -3.39 30.30 -7.02
CA LYS A 156 -3.73 31.44 -7.88
C LYS A 156 -4.81 32.32 -7.25
N VAL A 157 -5.89 31.72 -6.73
CA VAL A 157 -6.94 32.46 -6.01
C VAL A 157 -6.34 33.25 -4.84
N LYS A 158 -5.50 32.63 -4.04
CA LYS A 158 -4.89 33.27 -2.88
C LYS A 158 -3.97 34.43 -3.27
N VAL A 159 -3.13 34.26 -4.30
CA VAL A 159 -2.25 35.36 -4.80
C VAL A 159 -3.10 36.52 -5.35
N THR A 160 -4.13 36.23 -6.13
CA THR A 160 -5.04 37.23 -6.67
C THR A 160 -5.72 38.07 -5.56
N GLN A 161 -6.17 37.38 -4.49
CA GLN A 161 -6.75 38.05 -3.31
C GLN A 161 -5.72 38.94 -2.60
N LEU A 162 -4.54 38.39 -2.29
CA LEU A 162 -3.48 39.14 -1.60
C LEU A 162 -3.05 40.39 -2.38
N VAL A 163 -2.87 40.25 -3.71
CA VAL A 163 -2.54 41.43 -4.55
C VAL A 163 -3.69 42.40 -4.60
N SER A 164 -4.94 41.94 -4.60
CA SER A 164 -6.12 42.82 -4.61
C SER A 164 -6.24 43.66 -3.34
N ASP A 165 -5.82 43.09 -2.21
CA ASP A 165 -5.89 43.76 -0.90
C ASP A 165 -4.75 44.75 -0.64
N LEU A 166 -3.72 44.81 -1.49
CA LEU A 166 -2.65 45.82 -1.39
C LEU A 166 -3.19 47.21 -1.66
N SER A 167 -2.86 48.18 -0.79
CA SER A 167 -3.24 49.60 -0.94
C SER A 167 -2.52 50.26 -2.10
N GLU A 168 -1.27 49.90 -2.35
CA GLU A 168 -0.48 50.31 -3.51
C GLU A 168 0.01 49.08 -4.27
N LYS A 169 -0.14 49.11 -5.61
CA LYS A 169 0.21 47.97 -6.48
C LYS A 169 1.17 48.45 -7.57
N THR A 170 2.25 47.75 -7.74
CA THR A 170 3.15 47.90 -8.89
C THR A 170 2.47 47.40 -10.17
N ASP A 171 2.94 47.85 -11.33
CA ASP A 171 2.38 47.43 -12.60
C ASP A 171 2.61 45.91 -12.84
N ALA A 172 3.75 45.36 -12.37
CA ALA A 172 4.01 43.94 -12.44
C ALA A 172 3.03 43.11 -11.56
N GLU A 173 2.66 43.59 -10.38
CA GLU A 173 1.68 42.94 -9.52
C GLU A 173 0.28 42.96 -10.12
N LYS A 174 -0.10 44.05 -10.78
CA LYS A 174 -1.36 44.12 -11.51
C LYS A 174 -1.40 43.14 -12.66
N GLU A 175 -0.33 43.08 -13.46
CA GLU A 175 -0.21 42.14 -14.59
C GLU A 175 -0.34 40.67 -14.14
N VAL A 176 0.39 40.26 -13.08
CA VAL A 176 0.29 38.93 -12.52
C VAL A 176 -1.11 38.61 -12.01
N ARG A 177 -1.75 39.57 -11.31
CA ARG A 177 -3.13 39.40 -10.84
C ARG A 177 -4.09 39.21 -12.00
N ASP A 178 -4.00 40.01 -13.04
CA ASP A 178 -4.91 39.99 -14.18
C ASP A 178 -4.72 38.70 -14.98
N GLN A 179 -3.48 38.23 -15.18
CA GLN A 179 -3.18 36.94 -15.79
C GLN A 179 -3.77 35.78 -14.99
N TYR A 180 -3.66 35.81 -13.65
CA TYR A 180 -4.23 34.75 -12.83
C TYR A 180 -5.76 34.78 -12.80
N LEU A 181 -6.39 35.96 -12.88
CA LEU A 181 -7.83 36.09 -13.03
C LEU A 181 -8.31 35.46 -14.33
N ASP A 182 -7.62 35.71 -15.44
CA ASP A 182 -7.95 35.11 -16.75
C ASP A 182 -7.81 33.61 -16.71
N ASP A 183 -6.71 33.05 -16.15
CA ASP A 183 -6.50 31.63 -15.99
C ASP A 183 -7.58 30.95 -15.13
N LEU A 184 -7.97 31.58 -14.03
CA LEU A 184 -9.04 31.11 -13.14
C LEU A 184 -10.40 31.13 -13.85
N HIS A 185 -10.67 32.16 -14.62
CA HIS A 185 -11.89 32.32 -15.40
C HIS A 185 -12.01 31.20 -16.47
N LEU A 186 -10.93 30.97 -17.23
CA LEU A 186 -10.85 29.89 -18.21
C LEU A 186 -11.04 28.51 -17.56
N ALA A 187 -10.43 28.29 -16.39
CA ALA A 187 -10.58 27.02 -15.67
C ALA A 187 -12.02 26.78 -15.23
N VAL A 188 -12.74 27.80 -14.80
CA VAL A 188 -14.16 27.71 -14.40
C VAL A 188 -15.05 27.55 -15.62
N GLN A 189 -14.83 28.28 -16.71
CA GLN A 189 -15.59 28.13 -17.96
C GLN A 189 -15.43 26.74 -18.60
N GLY A 190 -14.28 26.09 -18.40
CA GLY A 190 -14.02 24.73 -18.88
C GLY A 190 -14.72 23.63 -18.08
N LEU A 191 -15.45 23.95 -17.01
CA LEU A 191 -16.17 22.96 -16.21
C LEU A 191 -17.40 22.43 -16.95
N ASP A 192 -17.55 21.11 -17.00
CA ASP A 192 -18.74 20.48 -17.57
C ASP A 192 -19.94 20.64 -16.60
N GLU A 193 -20.85 21.55 -16.94
CA GLU A 193 -22.05 21.84 -16.15
C GLU A 193 -22.99 20.64 -15.98
N ASN A 194 -22.88 19.62 -16.82
CA ASN A 194 -23.68 18.40 -16.72
C ASN A 194 -23.19 17.44 -15.63
N ARG A 195 -21.98 17.61 -15.17
CA ARG A 195 -21.48 16.79 -14.04
C ARG A 195 -22.23 17.12 -12.75
N PHE A 196 -22.70 16.07 -12.09
CA PHE A 196 -23.50 16.19 -10.84
C PHE A 196 -22.86 17.11 -9.79
N VAL A 197 -21.54 17.02 -9.63
CA VAL A 197 -20.79 17.82 -8.63
C VAL A 197 -20.82 19.31 -8.99
N VAL A 198 -20.61 19.67 -10.26
CA VAL A 198 -20.65 21.06 -10.76
C VAL A 198 -22.07 21.61 -10.67
N ARG A 199 -23.06 20.86 -11.16
CA ARG A 199 -24.47 21.24 -11.15
C ARG A 199 -25.03 21.50 -9.75
N LYS A 200 -24.51 20.76 -8.75
CA LYS A 200 -24.90 20.97 -7.35
C LYS A 200 -24.42 22.31 -6.81
N GLN A 201 -23.21 22.74 -7.19
CA GLN A 201 -22.62 24.00 -6.72
C GLN A 201 -23.22 25.22 -7.41
N LEU A 202 -23.52 25.13 -8.71
CA LEU A 202 -24.15 26.22 -9.47
C LEU A 202 -25.54 26.64 -8.95
N ARG A 203 -26.16 25.84 -8.10
CA ARG A 203 -27.44 26.19 -7.46
C ARG A 203 -27.31 27.15 -6.28
N TYR A 204 -26.09 27.46 -5.84
CA TYR A 204 -25.79 28.31 -4.69
C TYR A 204 -25.11 29.65 -5.12
N VAL A 205 -24.94 29.89 -6.40
CA VAL A 205 -24.49 31.12 -7.01
C VAL A 205 -25.66 31.79 -7.73
#